data_250cbbde8aa3db544672557a7beb7761
#
_entry.id   250cbbde8aa3db544672557a7beb7761
#
_cell.length_a   1.000
_cell.length_b   1.000
_cell.length_c   1.000
_cell.angle_alpha   90.00
_cell.angle_beta   90.00
_cell.angle_gamma   90.00
#
_symmetry.space_group_name_H-M   'P 1'
#
loop_
_entity.id
_entity.type
_entity.pdbx_description
1 polymer ?
#
loop_
_entity_poly.entity_id
_entity_poly.type
_entity_poly.pdbx_seq_one_letter_code
_entity_poly.pdbx_strand_id
1 'polypeptide(L)'
;KVILPPVKNPTGTPHTEKIAVIGAGPAGLSCAYFLRQQGYPVTVLEKDTVLGGAPATLIPSFRLDRKAYADEIDVLERMGVEFRTGVEVGKDTTLDALRAEGYKAFFLGIGAGKQRKDAPAGTVDARRYLHRKRQSVKGSVVVLGGGKEAVDCARAARKGGAASVTVVAGAIRADISEAKKEGIAFRAPFAVQEIRDGAVSIRSLHGEKTGLRCRGLRPGGGRLHRRIRRVPERRRLCRRRRRDPPDR
;
A
#
# COMPACT_ATOMS: atom_id res chain seq x y z
N LYS A 1 7.26 25.04 -8.46
CA LYS A 1 7.83 24.59 -9.76
C LYS A 1 9.07 23.79 -9.42
N VAL A 2 9.00 22.46 -9.48
CA VAL A 2 10.17 21.60 -9.30
C VAL A 2 10.99 21.74 -10.59
N ILE A 3 12.17 22.29 -10.48
CA ILE A 3 13.14 22.32 -11.58
C ILE A 3 13.90 21.01 -11.48
N LEU A 4 13.52 20.04 -12.31
CA LEU A 4 14.30 18.82 -12.44
C LEU A 4 15.71 19.18 -12.95
N PRO A 5 16.78 18.64 -12.37
CA PRO A 5 18.12 18.88 -12.88
C PRO A 5 18.21 18.39 -14.33
N PRO A 6 19.07 19.01 -15.15
CA PRO A 6 19.27 18.53 -16.51
C PRO A 6 19.68 17.05 -16.47
N VAL A 7 19.11 16.26 -17.40
CA VAL A 7 19.49 14.85 -17.55
C VAL A 7 20.98 14.79 -17.81
N LYS A 8 21.75 14.35 -16.82
CA LYS A 8 23.16 14.06 -17.06
C LYS A 8 23.22 12.80 -17.92
N ASN A 9 23.84 12.90 -19.07
CA ASN A 9 24.21 11.72 -19.84
C ASN A 9 25.02 10.78 -18.94
N PRO A 10 24.99 9.46 -19.19
CA PRO A 10 25.82 8.52 -18.46
C PRO A 10 27.25 9.04 -18.38
N THR A 11 27.76 9.21 -17.17
CA THR A 11 29.12 9.74 -16.94
C THR A 11 30.14 8.59 -16.88
N GLY A 12 29.66 7.36 -16.73
CA GLY A 12 30.49 6.17 -16.68
C GLY A 12 30.94 5.70 -18.07
N THR A 13 32.03 4.92 -18.10
CA THR A 13 32.45 4.18 -19.31
C THR A 13 31.30 3.28 -19.76
N PRO A 14 30.94 3.28 -21.05
CA PRO A 14 29.88 2.40 -21.53
C PRO A 14 30.21 0.92 -21.27
N HIS A 15 29.28 0.24 -20.62
CA HIS A 15 29.31 -1.18 -20.36
C HIS A 15 28.49 -1.93 -21.42
N THR A 16 28.85 -3.18 -21.70
CA THR A 16 28.11 -4.07 -22.62
C THR A 16 27.16 -5.01 -21.88
N GLU A 17 27.39 -5.21 -20.58
CA GLU A 17 26.62 -6.12 -19.73
C GLU A 17 25.23 -5.55 -19.46
N LYS A 18 24.22 -6.23 -20.00
CA LYS A 18 22.81 -5.87 -19.78
C LYS A 18 22.37 -6.24 -18.37
N ILE A 19 21.66 -5.32 -17.70
CA ILE A 19 21.09 -5.54 -16.37
C ILE A 19 19.59 -5.47 -16.43
N ALA A 20 18.91 -6.47 -15.87
CA ALA A 20 17.46 -6.48 -15.72
C ALA A 20 17.07 -6.07 -14.30
N VAL A 21 16.18 -5.10 -14.20
CA VAL A 21 15.56 -4.65 -12.94
C VAL A 21 14.11 -5.14 -12.92
N ILE A 22 13.78 -5.98 -11.95
CA ILE A 22 12.46 -6.59 -11.81
C ILE A 22 11.61 -5.77 -10.85
N GLY A 23 10.64 -5.05 -11.40
CA GLY A 23 9.72 -4.15 -10.68
C GLY A 23 10.11 -2.67 -10.81
N ALA A 24 9.19 -1.86 -11.31
CA ALA A 24 9.30 -0.42 -11.50
C ALA A 24 8.80 0.39 -10.29
N GLY A 25 8.93 -0.14 -9.06
CA GLY A 25 8.71 0.62 -7.84
C GLY A 25 9.91 1.51 -7.50
N PRO A 26 9.86 2.32 -6.42
CA PRO A 26 10.93 3.25 -6.06
C PRO A 26 12.32 2.61 -5.99
N ALA A 27 12.41 1.37 -5.47
CA ALA A 27 13.67 0.67 -5.36
C ALA A 27 14.25 0.30 -6.75
N GLY A 28 13.40 -0.22 -7.65
CA GLY A 28 13.81 -0.57 -9.02
C GLY A 28 14.18 0.67 -9.84
N LEU A 29 13.37 1.71 -9.78
CA LEU A 29 13.64 2.98 -10.49
C LEU A 29 14.93 3.63 -10.01
N SER A 30 15.17 3.64 -8.70
CA SER A 30 16.42 4.16 -8.12
C SER A 30 17.63 3.35 -8.57
N CYS A 31 17.52 2.01 -8.54
CA CYS A 31 18.58 1.13 -9.04
C CYS A 31 18.87 1.39 -10.52
N ALA A 32 17.82 1.46 -11.35
CA ALA A 32 17.96 1.73 -12.78
C ALA A 32 18.66 3.08 -13.06
N TYR A 33 18.32 4.11 -12.28
CA TYR A 33 18.95 5.43 -12.37
C TYR A 33 20.46 5.35 -12.14
N PHE A 34 20.88 4.75 -11.01
CA PHE A 34 22.31 4.69 -10.67
C PHE A 34 23.10 3.76 -11.61
N LEU A 35 22.54 2.63 -12.02
CA LEU A 35 23.18 1.75 -12.99
C LEU A 35 23.35 2.46 -14.34
N ARG A 36 22.34 3.19 -14.78
CA ARG A 36 22.42 3.94 -16.03
C ARG A 36 23.44 5.07 -15.96
N GLN A 37 23.58 5.75 -14.81
CA GLN A 37 24.65 6.73 -14.61
C GLN A 37 26.04 6.11 -14.72
N GLN A 38 26.19 4.86 -14.29
CA GLN A 38 27.47 4.12 -14.43
C GLN A 38 27.72 3.60 -15.86
N GLY A 39 26.77 3.77 -16.80
CA GLY A 39 26.93 3.40 -18.19
C GLY A 39 26.38 2.01 -18.55
N TYR A 40 25.74 1.28 -17.63
CA TYR A 40 25.14 -0.02 -17.94
C TYR A 40 23.87 0.12 -18.78
N PRO A 41 23.65 -0.75 -19.78
CA PRO A 41 22.34 -0.94 -20.40
C PRO A 41 21.36 -1.54 -19.39
N VAL A 42 20.25 -0.86 -19.13
CA VAL A 42 19.27 -1.27 -18.11
C VAL A 42 17.90 -1.43 -18.74
N THR A 43 17.27 -2.56 -18.49
CA THR A 43 15.86 -2.82 -18.80
C THR A 43 15.10 -3.06 -17.49
N VAL A 44 14.01 -2.32 -17.28
CA VAL A 44 13.10 -2.49 -16.14
C VAL A 44 11.87 -3.26 -16.60
N LEU A 45 11.60 -4.40 -15.97
CA LEU A 45 10.39 -5.21 -16.21
C LEU A 45 9.36 -4.95 -15.11
N GLU A 46 8.15 -4.56 -15.48
CA GLU A 46 7.05 -4.27 -14.55
C GLU A 46 5.81 -5.06 -14.97
N LYS A 47 5.19 -5.75 -14.00
CA LYS A 47 3.98 -6.56 -14.23
C LYS A 47 2.74 -5.73 -14.49
N ASP A 48 2.65 -4.54 -13.90
CA ASP A 48 1.56 -3.62 -14.12
C ASP A 48 1.80 -2.79 -15.41
N THR A 49 0.75 -2.22 -15.96
CA THR A 49 0.86 -1.31 -17.12
C THR A 49 1.29 0.10 -16.74
N VAL A 50 1.46 0.37 -15.43
CA VAL A 50 1.81 1.68 -14.88
C VAL A 50 3.11 1.57 -14.10
N LEU A 51 4.08 2.40 -14.47
CA LEU A 51 5.35 2.52 -13.76
C LEU A 51 5.18 3.26 -12.43
N GLY A 52 6.10 3.03 -11.50
CA GLY A 52 6.21 3.77 -10.24
C GLY A 52 5.71 3.01 -9.00
N GLY A 53 5.16 1.80 -9.16
CA GLY A 53 4.77 0.93 -8.05
C GLY A 53 3.76 1.56 -7.08
N ALA A 54 3.96 1.36 -5.77
CA ALA A 54 3.06 1.84 -4.74
C ALA A 54 2.82 3.37 -4.76
N PRO A 55 3.80 4.26 -4.96
CA PRO A 55 3.56 5.68 -5.13
C PRO A 55 2.59 6.00 -6.27
N ALA A 56 2.75 5.36 -7.42
CA ALA A 56 1.89 5.58 -8.57
C ALA A 56 0.48 5.00 -8.39
N THR A 57 0.32 3.91 -7.64
CA THR A 57 -0.91 3.14 -7.60
C THR A 57 -1.70 3.27 -6.29
N LEU A 58 -1.02 3.43 -5.14
CA LEU A 58 -1.65 3.41 -3.82
C LEU A 58 -1.73 4.79 -3.17
N ILE A 59 -0.76 5.70 -3.43
CA ILE A 59 -0.83 7.04 -2.84
C ILE A 59 -1.87 7.88 -3.59
N PRO A 60 -2.88 8.43 -2.90
CA PRO A 60 -3.89 9.24 -3.56
C PRO A 60 -3.31 10.53 -4.16
N SER A 61 -3.93 11.02 -5.26
CA SER A 61 -3.49 12.23 -5.97
C SER A 61 -3.54 13.52 -5.14
N PHE A 62 -4.33 13.55 -4.08
CA PHE A 62 -4.33 14.68 -3.14
C PHE A 62 -3.12 14.71 -2.19
N ARG A 63 -2.26 13.67 -2.23
CA ARG A 63 -0.99 13.60 -1.48
C ARG A 63 0.24 13.58 -2.37
N LEU A 64 0.14 13.01 -3.55
CA LEU A 64 1.24 12.91 -4.51
C LEU A 64 0.74 13.41 -5.87
N ASP A 65 1.39 14.44 -6.38
CA ASP A 65 1.15 14.93 -7.74
C ASP A 65 1.60 13.85 -8.73
N ARG A 66 0.61 13.30 -9.44
CA ARG A 66 0.84 12.23 -10.41
C ARG A 66 1.68 12.68 -11.59
N LYS A 67 1.49 13.95 -12.01
CA LYS A 67 2.26 14.49 -13.13
C LYS A 67 3.72 14.65 -12.73
N ALA A 68 4.01 15.29 -11.59
CA ALA A 68 5.36 15.47 -11.13
C ALA A 68 6.10 14.12 -10.96
N TYR A 69 5.38 13.09 -10.46
CA TYR A 69 5.96 11.75 -10.31
C TYR A 69 6.20 11.05 -11.66
N ALA A 70 5.33 11.23 -12.64
CA ALA A 70 5.54 10.72 -13.98
C ALA A 70 6.71 11.42 -14.68
N ASP A 71 6.81 12.74 -14.53
CA ASP A 71 7.92 13.54 -15.09
C ASP A 71 9.30 13.06 -14.56
N GLU A 72 9.36 12.58 -13.30
CA GLU A 72 10.58 11.97 -12.74
C GLU A 72 10.91 10.60 -13.38
N ILE A 73 9.88 9.81 -13.72
CA ILE A 73 10.09 8.52 -14.42
C ILE A 73 10.57 8.77 -15.84
N ASP A 74 10.02 9.77 -16.53
CA ASP A 74 10.43 10.15 -17.89
C ASP A 74 11.92 10.54 -17.97
N VAL A 75 12.52 10.99 -16.85
CA VAL A 75 13.98 11.21 -16.78
C VAL A 75 14.74 9.93 -17.06
N LEU A 76 14.30 8.79 -16.53
CA LEU A 76 14.98 7.51 -16.74
C LEU A 76 14.88 7.05 -18.21
N GLU A 77 13.73 7.26 -18.85
CA GLU A 77 13.58 6.96 -20.29
C GLU A 77 14.57 7.82 -21.12
N ARG A 78 14.65 9.12 -20.82
CA ARG A 78 15.61 10.02 -21.48
C ARG A 78 17.07 9.67 -21.21
N MET A 79 17.38 9.02 -20.09
CA MET A 79 18.70 8.46 -19.81
C MET A 79 18.97 7.16 -20.58
N GLY A 80 17.99 6.62 -21.30
CA GLY A 80 18.08 5.38 -22.06
C GLY A 80 17.81 4.12 -21.23
N VAL A 81 17.00 4.21 -20.17
CA VAL A 81 16.44 3.04 -19.51
C VAL A 81 15.30 2.50 -20.37
N GLU A 82 15.35 1.21 -20.69
CA GLU A 82 14.25 0.51 -21.36
C GLU A 82 13.20 0.07 -20.33
N PHE A 83 11.91 0.30 -20.62
CA PHE A 83 10.80 -0.19 -19.80
C PHE A 83 9.97 -1.23 -20.56
N ARG A 84 9.74 -2.39 -19.94
CA ARG A 84 8.83 -3.44 -20.42
C ARG A 84 7.71 -3.61 -19.40
N THR A 85 6.56 -2.99 -19.66
CA THR A 85 5.36 -3.07 -18.82
C THR A 85 4.46 -4.24 -19.20
N GLY A 86 3.62 -4.72 -18.25
CA GLY A 86 2.75 -5.86 -18.48
C GLY A 86 3.48 -7.21 -18.49
N VAL A 87 4.71 -7.26 -17.96
CA VAL A 87 5.55 -8.48 -17.94
C VAL A 87 5.80 -8.91 -16.50
N GLU A 88 5.17 -9.99 -16.08
CA GLU A 88 5.35 -10.59 -14.75
C GLU A 88 6.43 -11.66 -14.79
N VAL A 89 7.60 -11.36 -14.23
CA VAL A 89 8.70 -12.33 -14.12
C VAL A 89 8.31 -13.45 -13.16
N GLY A 90 8.49 -14.69 -13.59
CA GLY A 90 8.00 -15.90 -12.92
C GLY A 90 6.67 -16.40 -13.45
N LYS A 91 6.03 -15.66 -14.38
CA LYS A 91 4.80 -16.07 -15.06
C LYS A 91 4.93 -15.92 -16.58
N ASP A 92 5.17 -14.70 -17.07
CA ASP A 92 5.25 -14.41 -18.50
C ASP A 92 6.67 -14.63 -19.06
N THR A 93 7.68 -14.49 -18.21
CA THR A 93 9.09 -14.80 -18.48
C THR A 93 9.78 -15.32 -17.22
N THR A 94 10.95 -15.94 -17.38
CA THR A 94 11.76 -16.46 -16.27
C THR A 94 13.13 -15.77 -16.22
N LEU A 95 13.84 -15.89 -15.09
CA LEU A 95 15.21 -15.39 -15.00
C LEU A 95 16.16 -16.11 -15.98
N ASP A 96 15.91 -17.39 -16.26
CA ASP A 96 16.71 -18.15 -17.20
C ASP A 96 16.47 -17.72 -18.65
N ALA A 97 15.22 -17.41 -19.01
CA ALA A 97 14.89 -16.81 -20.30
C ALA A 97 15.60 -15.45 -20.47
N LEU A 98 15.57 -14.60 -19.44
CA LEU A 98 16.27 -13.32 -19.46
C LEU A 98 17.80 -13.49 -19.55
N ARG A 99 18.38 -14.53 -18.92
CA ARG A 99 19.81 -14.87 -19.12
C ARG A 99 20.11 -15.23 -20.56
N ALA A 100 19.22 -16.00 -21.19
CA ALA A 100 19.36 -16.35 -22.62
C ALA A 100 19.22 -15.10 -23.52
N GLU A 101 18.45 -14.08 -23.14
CA GLU A 101 18.38 -12.77 -23.80
C GLU A 101 19.67 -11.92 -23.60
N GLY A 102 20.63 -12.43 -22.81
CA GLY A 102 21.91 -11.78 -22.59
C GLY A 102 22.02 -10.92 -21.33
N TYR A 103 21.01 -10.89 -20.44
CA TYR A 103 21.13 -10.20 -19.17
C TYR A 103 22.13 -10.91 -18.25
N LYS A 104 23.06 -10.15 -17.67
CA LYS A 104 24.16 -10.66 -16.83
C LYS A 104 23.88 -10.52 -15.34
N ALA A 105 23.06 -9.55 -14.94
CA ALA A 105 22.70 -9.31 -13.54
C ALA A 105 21.21 -8.96 -13.42
N PHE A 106 20.66 -9.20 -12.21
CA PHE A 106 19.25 -9.00 -11.89
C PHE A 106 19.12 -8.26 -10.57
N PHE A 107 18.31 -7.21 -10.56
CA PHE A 107 17.88 -6.55 -9.32
C PHE A 107 16.41 -6.85 -9.07
N LEU A 108 16.09 -7.35 -7.87
CA LEU A 108 14.72 -7.69 -7.49
C LEU A 108 14.08 -6.57 -6.67
N GLY A 109 13.36 -5.67 -7.35
CA GLY A 109 12.63 -4.55 -6.75
C GLY A 109 11.12 -4.81 -6.65
N ILE A 110 10.70 -6.04 -6.40
CA ILE A 110 9.31 -6.53 -6.49
C ILE A 110 8.38 -6.04 -5.35
N GLY A 111 8.92 -5.31 -4.37
CA GLY A 111 8.17 -4.81 -3.22
C GLY A 111 7.76 -5.92 -2.23
N ALA A 112 7.23 -5.49 -1.06
CA ALA A 112 6.86 -6.38 0.04
C ALA A 112 5.35 -6.65 0.13
N GLY A 113 4.59 -6.25 -0.88
CA GLY A 113 3.12 -6.18 -0.80
C GLY A 113 2.39 -7.49 -1.04
N LYS A 114 2.31 -8.37 -0.04
CA LYS A 114 1.27 -9.41 -0.06
C LYS A 114 -0.07 -8.80 0.36
N GLN A 115 -1.13 -9.00 -0.44
CA GLN A 115 -2.50 -8.76 0.03
C GLN A 115 -2.75 -9.68 1.24
N ARG A 116 -3.36 -9.15 2.29
CA ARG A 116 -3.77 -9.97 3.43
C ARG A 116 -4.83 -10.97 2.95
N LYS A 117 -4.48 -12.27 2.99
CA LYS A 117 -5.41 -13.34 2.62
C LYS A 117 -6.51 -13.54 3.68
N ASP A 118 -6.29 -13.01 4.88
CA ASP A 118 -7.09 -13.16 6.10
C ASP A 118 -7.87 -11.89 6.46
N ALA A 119 -8.23 -11.09 5.46
CA ALA A 119 -9.15 -9.97 5.69
C ALA A 119 -10.52 -10.50 6.16
N PRO A 120 -11.12 -9.88 7.20
CA PRO A 120 -12.43 -10.30 7.68
C PRO A 120 -13.48 -10.28 6.56
N ALA A 121 -14.39 -11.25 6.57
CA ALA A 121 -15.47 -11.30 5.60
C ALA A 121 -16.28 -9.98 5.60
N GLY A 122 -16.64 -9.50 4.41
CA GLY A 122 -17.37 -8.22 4.26
C GLY A 122 -16.47 -6.98 4.30
N THR A 123 -15.14 -7.14 4.36
CA THR A 123 -14.20 -6.03 4.28
C THR A 123 -13.49 -5.97 2.92
N VAL A 124 -12.94 -4.80 2.60
CA VAL A 124 -12.08 -4.60 1.44
C VAL A 124 -10.70 -4.21 1.94
N ASP A 125 -9.68 -4.88 1.44
CA ASP A 125 -8.29 -4.53 1.75
C ASP A 125 -7.96 -3.10 1.29
N ALA A 126 -7.22 -2.35 2.12
CA ALA A 126 -6.90 -0.95 1.88
C ALA A 126 -6.14 -0.72 0.56
N ARG A 127 -5.18 -1.60 0.25
CA ARG A 127 -4.40 -1.49 -0.99
C ARG A 127 -5.29 -1.76 -2.20
N ARG A 128 -6.16 -2.77 -2.12
CA ARG A 128 -7.12 -3.06 -3.17
C ARG A 128 -8.09 -1.91 -3.38
N TYR A 129 -8.51 -1.24 -2.30
CA TYR A 129 -9.38 -0.06 -2.38
C TYR A 129 -8.67 1.12 -3.06
N LEU A 130 -7.45 1.44 -2.63
CA LEU A 130 -6.69 2.57 -3.17
C LEU A 130 -6.20 2.33 -4.61
N HIS A 131 -5.85 1.09 -4.96
CA HIS A 131 -5.41 0.71 -6.31
C HIS A 131 -6.52 0.85 -7.37
N ARG A 132 -7.78 0.66 -6.99
CA ARG A 132 -8.91 0.80 -7.90
C ARG A 132 -9.22 2.27 -8.12
N LYS A 133 -8.89 2.76 -9.32
CA LYS A 133 -9.24 4.12 -9.74
C LYS A 133 -10.74 4.35 -9.55
N ARG A 134 -11.12 5.29 -8.65
CA ARG A 134 -12.47 5.86 -8.48
C ARG A 134 -13.57 4.83 -8.18
N GLN A 135 -13.52 4.18 -7.04
CA GLN A 135 -14.75 3.60 -6.52
C GLN A 135 -15.60 4.72 -5.90
N SER A 136 -16.69 5.06 -6.57
CA SER A 136 -17.75 5.86 -5.95
C SER A 136 -18.30 5.05 -4.77
N VAL A 137 -18.15 5.59 -3.58
CA VAL A 137 -18.66 4.96 -2.36
C VAL A 137 -19.83 5.79 -1.87
N LYS A 138 -21.02 5.18 -1.84
CA LYS A 138 -22.21 5.81 -1.29
C LYS A 138 -22.48 5.26 0.12
N GLY A 139 -22.99 6.12 1.00
CA GLY A 139 -23.38 5.72 2.36
C GLY A 139 -22.25 5.83 3.39
N SER A 140 -22.35 5.07 4.47
CA SER A 140 -21.42 5.14 5.61
C SER A 140 -20.27 4.15 5.44
N VAL A 141 -19.04 4.61 5.64
CA VAL A 141 -17.82 3.82 5.52
C VAL A 141 -17.12 3.75 6.87
N VAL A 142 -16.71 2.55 7.26
CA VAL A 142 -15.84 2.34 8.41
C VAL A 142 -14.48 1.86 7.91
N VAL A 143 -13.42 2.56 8.33
CA VAL A 143 -12.03 2.21 8.00
C VAL A 143 -11.36 1.68 9.26
N LEU A 144 -10.75 0.49 9.15
CA LEU A 144 -10.09 -0.18 10.27
C LEU A 144 -8.58 0.01 10.18
N GLY A 145 -8.01 0.65 11.21
CA GLY A 145 -6.58 0.91 11.30
C GLY A 145 -6.27 2.38 11.59
N GLY A 146 -5.09 2.65 12.16
CA GLY A 146 -4.66 4.00 12.58
C GLY A 146 -3.40 4.51 11.89
N GLY A 147 -2.93 3.81 10.85
CA GLY A 147 -1.76 4.20 10.06
C GLY A 147 -2.10 5.12 8.90
N LYS A 148 -1.06 5.55 8.18
CA LYS A 148 -1.18 6.45 7.01
C LYS A 148 -2.12 5.89 5.93
N GLU A 149 -2.02 4.60 5.62
CA GLU A 149 -2.88 3.94 4.63
C GLU A 149 -4.37 4.02 5.01
N ALA A 150 -4.70 3.86 6.30
CA ALA A 150 -6.08 3.98 6.77
C ALA A 150 -6.62 5.41 6.61
N VAL A 151 -5.81 6.42 6.93
CA VAL A 151 -6.18 7.82 6.74
C VAL A 151 -6.36 8.14 5.26
N ASP A 152 -5.49 7.62 4.40
CA ASP A 152 -5.61 7.78 2.94
C ASP A 152 -6.88 7.13 2.40
N CYS A 153 -7.22 5.92 2.86
CA CYS A 153 -8.48 5.25 2.51
C CYS A 153 -9.70 6.06 2.96
N ALA A 154 -9.67 6.59 4.18
CA ALA A 154 -10.77 7.38 4.74
C ALA A 154 -10.99 8.66 3.93
N ARG A 155 -9.93 9.40 3.61
CA ARG A 155 -9.98 10.60 2.78
C ARG A 155 -10.42 10.29 1.35
N ALA A 156 -9.90 9.20 0.77
CA ALA A 156 -10.33 8.74 -0.56
C ALA A 156 -11.82 8.37 -0.59
N ALA A 157 -12.33 7.70 0.45
CA ALA A 157 -13.74 7.37 0.59
C ALA A 157 -14.61 8.64 0.72
N ARG A 158 -14.18 9.60 1.53
CA ARG A 158 -14.89 10.89 1.68
C ARG A 158 -14.96 11.65 0.37
N LYS A 159 -13.84 11.76 -0.34
CA LYS A 159 -13.77 12.41 -1.68
C LYS A 159 -14.51 11.61 -2.76
N GLY A 160 -14.66 10.29 -2.56
CA GLY A 160 -15.43 9.39 -3.45
C GLY A 160 -16.94 9.45 -3.25
N GLY A 161 -17.45 10.29 -2.33
CA GLY A 161 -18.89 10.52 -2.12
C GLY A 161 -19.50 9.75 -0.96
N ALA A 162 -18.69 9.21 -0.03
CA ALA A 162 -19.22 8.62 1.19
C ALA A 162 -19.98 9.66 2.03
N ALA A 163 -21.19 9.31 2.47
CA ALA A 163 -22.02 10.18 3.30
C ALA A 163 -21.40 10.42 4.67
N SER A 164 -20.76 9.39 5.25
CA SER A 164 -19.98 9.51 6.46
C SER A 164 -18.79 8.55 6.43
N VAL A 165 -17.68 8.93 7.08
CA VAL A 165 -16.51 8.09 7.23
C VAL A 165 -16.06 8.09 8.67
N THR A 166 -15.86 6.89 9.23
CA THR A 166 -15.35 6.71 10.58
C THR A 166 -14.12 5.80 10.56
N VAL A 167 -13.01 6.28 11.11
CA VAL A 167 -11.79 5.49 11.31
C VAL A 167 -11.81 4.89 12.72
N VAL A 168 -11.60 3.58 12.81
CA VAL A 168 -11.55 2.83 14.08
C VAL A 168 -10.17 2.21 14.25
N ALA A 169 -9.53 2.48 15.37
CA ALA A 169 -8.19 1.97 15.65
C ALA A 169 -7.93 1.79 17.15
N GLY A 170 -7.00 0.88 17.49
CA GLY A 170 -6.45 0.80 18.84
C GLY A 170 -5.57 2.01 19.17
N ALA A 171 -4.89 2.59 18.18
CA ALA A 171 -4.15 3.84 18.30
C ALA A 171 -4.07 4.53 16.94
N ILE A 172 -4.10 5.85 16.93
CA ILE A 172 -3.85 6.67 15.73
C ILE A 172 -2.37 7.02 15.69
N ARG A 173 -1.69 6.64 14.60
CA ARG A 173 -0.25 6.84 14.39
C ARG A 173 0.08 7.71 13.18
N ALA A 174 -0.94 8.26 12.54
CA ALA A 174 -0.81 9.15 11.40
C ALA A 174 -1.30 10.55 11.76
N ASP A 175 -0.84 11.56 11.03
CA ASP A 175 -1.45 12.88 11.07
C ASP A 175 -2.88 12.81 10.49
N ILE A 176 -3.84 13.30 11.25
CA ILE A 176 -5.26 13.28 10.95
C ILE A 176 -5.87 14.67 10.78
N SER A 177 -5.05 15.70 10.79
CA SER A 177 -5.50 17.11 10.79
C SER A 177 -6.38 17.41 9.58
N GLU A 178 -5.92 17.10 8.39
CA GLU A 178 -6.68 17.28 7.15
C GLU A 178 -7.93 16.39 7.07
N ALA A 179 -7.81 15.14 7.54
CA ALA A 179 -8.95 14.22 7.55
C ALA A 179 -10.07 14.71 8.48
N LYS A 180 -9.74 15.33 9.63
CA LYS A 180 -10.71 15.95 10.52
C LYS A 180 -11.41 17.14 9.87
N LYS A 181 -10.66 18.02 9.15
CA LYS A 181 -11.23 19.13 8.36
C LYS A 181 -12.22 18.64 7.30
N GLU A 182 -11.96 17.45 6.71
CA GLU A 182 -12.84 16.80 5.74
C GLU A 182 -14.07 16.11 6.39
N GLY A 183 -14.27 16.25 7.71
CA GLY A 183 -15.42 15.71 8.45
C GLY A 183 -15.33 14.20 8.72
N ILE A 184 -14.11 13.62 8.74
CA ILE A 184 -13.88 12.21 9.06
C ILE A 184 -13.84 12.04 10.59
N ALA A 185 -14.65 11.13 11.11
CA ALA A 185 -14.68 10.78 12.53
C ALA A 185 -13.58 9.76 12.88
N PHE A 186 -13.01 9.90 14.07
CA PHE A 186 -11.99 8.99 14.59
C PHE A 186 -12.44 8.39 15.92
N ARG A 187 -12.31 7.07 16.04
CA ARG A 187 -12.60 6.29 17.24
C ARG A 187 -11.34 5.53 17.66
N ALA A 188 -10.68 6.03 18.68
CA ALA A 188 -9.53 5.40 19.33
C ALA A 188 -9.55 5.77 20.82
N PRO A 189 -9.15 4.91 21.74
CA PRO A 189 -8.66 3.54 21.52
C PRO A 189 -9.81 2.51 21.47
N PHE A 190 -10.02 1.87 20.34
CA PHE A 190 -11.08 0.88 20.14
C PHE A 190 -10.56 -0.37 19.43
N ALA A 191 -11.12 -1.53 19.76
CA ALA A 191 -10.91 -2.79 19.08
C ALA A 191 -12.19 -3.24 18.36
N VAL A 192 -12.03 -3.83 17.19
CA VAL A 192 -13.13 -4.46 16.46
C VAL A 192 -13.46 -5.80 17.12
N GLN A 193 -14.72 -6.02 17.44
CA GLN A 193 -15.22 -7.27 18.01
C GLN A 193 -15.84 -8.16 16.95
N GLU A 194 -16.71 -7.59 16.12
CA GLU A 194 -17.44 -8.34 15.10
C GLU A 194 -17.74 -7.46 13.90
N ILE A 195 -17.74 -8.09 12.73
CA ILE A 195 -18.20 -7.48 11.47
C ILE A 195 -19.29 -8.42 10.92
N ARG A 196 -20.53 -7.94 10.88
CA ARG A 196 -21.69 -8.71 10.41
C ARG A 196 -22.72 -7.79 9.77
N ASP A 197 -23.31 -8.24 8.68
CA ASP A 197 -24.48 -7.63 8.02
C ASP A 197 -24.33 -6.10 7.77
N GLY A 198 -23.11 -5.69 7.37
CA GLY A 198 -22.81 -4.30 7.12
C GLY A 198 -22.70 -3.45 8.40
N ALA A 199 -22.52 -4.07 9.56
CA ALA A 199 -22.26 -3.41 10.83
C ALA A 199 -20.91 -3.85 11.41
N VAL A 200 -20.26 -2.94 12.11
CA VAL A 200 -19.01 -3.17 12.83
C VAL A 200 -19.27 -2.90 14.31
N SER A 201 -19.15 -3.95 15.13
CA SER A 201 -19.17 -3.82 16.58
C SER A 201 -17.77 -3.51 17.09
N ILE A 202 -17.63 -2.44 17.86
CA ILE A 202 -16.36 -2.00 18.43
C ILE A 202 -16.46 -1.93 19.96
N ARG A 203 -15.36 -2.19 20.63
CA ARG A 203 -15.23 -2.04 22.08
C ARG A 203 -14.11 -1.05 22.37
N SER A 204 -14.37 -0.07 23.22
CA SER A 204 -13.34 0.76 23.84
C SER A 204 -12.40 -0.13 24.67
N LEU A 205 -11.11 0.20 24.73
CA LEU A 205 -10.17 -0.45 25.65
C LEU A 205 -10.54 -0.24 27.12
N HIS A 206 -11.46 0.71 27.41
CA HIS A 206 -12.03 0.98 28.72
C HIS A 206 -13.38 0.27 28.97
N GLY A 207 -13.84 -0.59 28.04
CA GLY A 207 -14.98 -1.49 28.25
C GLY A 207 -16.30 -1.09 27.56
N GLU A 208 -16.44 0.12 27.05
CA GLU A 208 -17.65 0.56 26.34
C GLU A 208 -17.84 -0.16 25.01
N LYS A 209 -19.04 -0.67 24.76
CA LYS A 209 -19.41 -1.31 23.47
C LYS A 209 -20.24 -0.34 22.63
N THR A 210 -19.90 -0.20 21.36
CA THR A 210 -20.64 0.61 20.40
C THR A 210 -20.73 -0.10 19.06
N GLY A 211 -21.88 0.00 18.39
CA GLY A 211 -22.10 -0.51 17.04
C GLY A 211 -22.04 0.61 16.00
N LEU A 212 -21.33 0.38 14.90
CA LEU A 212 -21.29 1.27 13.74
C LEU A 212 -21.91 0.55 12.53
N ARG A 213 -22.90 1.16 11.87
CA ARG A 213 -23.50 0.62 10.65
C ARG A 213 -22.77 1.14 9.41
N CYS A 214 -22.39 0.21 8.53
CA CYS A 214 -21.86 0.51 7.20
C CYS A 214 -23.00 0.34 6.19
N ARG A 215 -23.33 1.39 5.42
CA ARG A 215 -24.25 1.29 4.29
C ARG A 215 -23.48 1.67 3.02
N GLY A 216 -23.39 0.76 2.05
CA GLY A 216 -22.96 1.16 0.70
C GLY A 216 -21.81 0.42 0.02
N LEU A 217 -21.09 -0.48 0.67
CA LEU A 217 -20.18 -1.40 -0.01
C LEU A 217 -20.87 -2.75 -0.15
N ARG A 218 -21.51 -3.00 -1.31
CA ARG A 218 -21.84 -4.38 -1.71
C ARG A 218 -20.58 -4.94 -2.39
N PRO A 219 -19.91 -5.97 -1.82
CA PRO A 219 -19.04 -6.82 -2.62
C PRO A 219 -19.94 -7.51 -3.65
N GLY A 220 -19.50 -7.64 -4.90
CA GLY A 220 -20.27 -8.23 -6.00
C GLY A 220 -21.04 -9.47 -5.57
N GLY A 221 -22.29 -9.55 -6.02
CA GLY A 221 -23.33 -10.44 -5.57
C GLY A 221 -22.91 -11.92 -5.41
N GLY A 222 -22.78 -12.32 -4.18
CA GLY A 222 -22.61 -13.71 -3.78
C GLY A 222 -23.22 -13.89 -2.39
N ARG A 223 -24.13 -14.84 -2.23
CA ARG A 223 -24.79 -15.16 -0.96
C ARG A 223 -23.76 -15.54 0.08
N LEU A 224 -23.71 -14.80 1.19
CA LEU A 224 -22.82 -15.06 2.30
C LEU A 224 -23.48 -16.07 3.25
N HIS A 225 -23.04 -17.34 3.18
CA HIS A 225 -23.17 -18.28 4.28
C HIS A 225 -21.76 -18.68 4.71
N ARG A 226 -21.33 -18.32 5.92
CA ARG A 226 -20.67 -19.23 6.87
C ARG A 226 -20.17 -18.51 8.14
N ARG A 227 -20.33 -19.25 9.23
CA ARG A 227 -20.04 -18.91 10.62
C ARG A 227 -18.57 -18.50 10.83
N ILE A 228 -18.36 -17.37 11.47
CA ILE A 228 -17.06 -16.96 11.98
C ILE A 228 -16.82 -17.70 13.30
N ARG A 229 -15.74 -18.49 13.38
CA ARG A 229 -15.27 -19.11 14.62
C ARG A 229 -14.73 -18.01 15.54
N ARG A 230 -15.09 -18.07 16.81
CA ARG A 230 -14.54 -17.21 17.88
C ARG A 230 -13.02 -17.34 17.93
N VAL A 231 -12.32 -16.23 17.90
CA VAL A 231 -10.88 -16.17 18.21
C VAL A 231 -10.73 -16.27 19.72
N PRO A 232 -9.97 -17.23 20.26
CA PRO A 232 -9.80 -17.39 21.69
C PRO A 232 -9.03 -16.24 22.30
N GLU A 233 -9.52 -15.74 23.43
CA GLU A 233 -8.84 -14.75 24.27
C GLU A 233 -7.49 -15.30 24.76
N ARG A 234 -6.39 -14.81 24.22
CA ARG A 234 -5.09 -14.99 24.87
C ARG A 234 -5.01 -14.03 26.05
N ARG A 235 -5.30 -14.51 27.25
CA ARG A 235 -4.93 -13.87 28.53
C ARG A 235 -3.41 -13.74 28.56
N ARG A 236 -2.88 -12.54 28.38
CA ARG A 236 -1.50 -12.23 28.79
C ARG A 236 -1.51 -12.05 30.30
N LEU A 237 -1.10 -13.08 31.01
CA LEU A 237 -0.67 -12.97 32.41
C LEU A 237 0.58 -12.08 32.44
N CYS A 238 0.41 -10.85 32.90
CA CYS A 238 1.51 -9.98 33.29
C CYS A 238 2.02 -10.48 34.65
N ARG A 239 2.98 -11.42 34.68
CA ARG A 239 3.72 -11.76 35.89
C ARG A 239 4.64 -10.59 36.23
N ARG A 240 4.25 -9.79 37.24
CA ARG A 240 5.17 -8.93 37.99
C ARG A 240 6.19 -9.82 38.65
N ARG A 241 7.44 -9.78 38.22
CA ARG A 241 8.57 -10.27 39.01
C ARG A 241 8.74 -9.30 40.20
N ARG A 242 8.45 -9.76 41.42
CA ARG A 242 8.95 -9.14 42.64
C ARG A 242 10.48 -9.25 42.60
N ARG A 243 11.17 -8.16 42.77
CA ARG A 243 12.59 -8.13 43.13
C ARG A 243 12.61 -8.28 44.64
N ASP A 244 13.27 -9.33 45.10
CA ASP A 244 13.69 -9.48 46.49
C ASP A 244 14.89 -8.56 46.73
N PRO A 245 15.02 -7.98 47.96
CA PRO A 245 16.15 -7.13 48.30
C PRO A 245 17.40 -8.00 48.59
N PRO A 246 18.60 -7.44 48.44
CA PRO A 246 19.82 -8.17 48.72
C PRO A 246 20.02 -8.30 50.24
N ASP A 247 20.23 -9.54 50.70
CA ASP A 247 20.74 -9.80 52.02
C ASP A 247 22.25 -9.47 52.11
N ARG A 248 22.63 -9.07 53.25
CA ARG A 248 23.90 -8.52 53.76
C ARG A 248 25.17 -9.20 53.28
#